data_6014b7f84cbfa9ab64151b0d0e107ba0
#
_entry.id   6014b7f84cbfa9ab64151b0d0e107ba0
#
_cell.length_a   1.000
_cell.length_b   1.000
_cell.length_c   1.000
_cell.angle_alpha   90.00
_cell.angle_beta   90.00
_cell.angle_gamma   90.00
#
_symmetry.space_group_name_H-M   'P 1'
#
loop_
_entity.id
_entity.type
_entity.pdbx_description
1 polymer ?
#
loop_
_entity_poly.entity_id
_entity_poly.type
_entity_poly.pdbx_seq_one_letter_code
_entity_poly.pdbx_strand_id
1 'polypeptide(L)'
;MSKVVDYFLKYASYDTQSAGDTKINPSTDKQFELAKYLKNQLEEIGVQDVSMSDRCYVYGTIPATVEADCPTIGFLAHMDTSPDYPDDPTNPQIITNYDGGDIKLGDTEFVLSPSMFPFMKDYIGQDLITADGHTLLGADDKAGIAEIMYMAEYLINHPEIPHGTIKVAFTPDEEIGHGVDNFDVEGFGADFAYTVDGGAWGSMEYETFNAASLRVFVHGQNIHPGSAKAKMKNSVQIAMEFDNMLPAFDRPQYTEMYEGFFHLNNMEGNVENTVMNYIIRDHSMEIFENRKALVNQVVAFLNAKYGEGTVEIKMNDSYYNMAEKILPHMFLLDIAAEAFKELGIDTPVVTPVRGGTDGARLSYRGLPCPNLCTGGHNYHGKYEFICIQSMEKTVELLIKIAQKFKDVKKN
;
A
#
# COMPACT_ATOMS: atom_id res chain seq x y z
N MET A 1 -12.88 -14.61 -21.49
CA MET A 1 -12.34 -13.77 -20.43
C MET A 1 -10.98 -13.29 -20.90
N SER A 2 -10.55 -12.08 -20.60
CA SER A 2 -9.22 -11.64 -21.03
C SER A 2 -8.14 -12.33 -20.18
N LYS A 3 -6.93 -12.44 -20.72
CA LYS A 3 -5.86 -13.22 -20.07
C LYS A 3 -5.42 -12.63 -18.73
N VAL A 4 -5.49 -11.31 -18.57
CA VAL A 4 -5.18 -10.66 -17.30
C VAL A 4 -6.13 -11.08 -16.20
N VAL A 5 -7.42 -11.29 -16.54
CA VAL A 5 -8.44 -11.79 -15.60
C VAL A 5 -8.15 -13.24 -15.20
N ASP A 6 -7.77 -14.10 -16.18
CA ASP A 6 -7.43 -15.49 -15.88
C ASP A 6 -6.20 -15.56 -14.93
N TYR A 7 -5.22 -14.68 -15.11
CA TYR A 7 -4.08 -14.55 -14.21
C TYR A 7 -4.49 -14.08 -12.83
N PHE A 8 -5.27 -12.99 -12.75
CA PHE A 8 -5.76 -12.47 -11.49
C PHE A 8 -6.53 -13.51 -10.67
N LEU A 9 -7.51 -14.18 -11.29
CA LEU A 9 -8.31 -15.21 -10.61
C LEU A 9 -7.44 -16.38 -10.12
N LYS A 10 -6.39 -16.74 -10.90
CA LYS A 10 -5.43 -17.74 -10.47
C LYS A 10 -4.64 -17.28 -9.25
N TYR A 11 -4.14 -16.05 -9.22
CA TYR A 11 -3.35 -15.52 -8.10
C TYR A 11 -4.22 -15.29 -6.86
N ALA A 12 -5.45 -14.80 -7.04
CA ALA A 12 -6.43 -14.66 -5.96
C ALA A 12 -6.75 -15.99 -5.25
N SER A 13 -6.56 -17.13 -5.94
CA SER A 13 -6.78 -18.46 -5.35
C SER A 13 -5.69 -18.93 -4.39
N TYR A 14 -4.59 -18.17 -4.22
CA TYR A 14 -3.56 -18.48 -3.25
C TYR A 14 -3.82 -17.72 -1.94
N ASP A 15 -3.76 -18.42 -0.82
CA ASP A 15 -3.69 -17.82 0.50
C ASP A 15 -2.28 -17.22 0.70
N THR A 16 -2.19 -15.90 0.84
CA THR A 16 -0.92 -15.19 0.98
C THR A 16 -0.96 -14.16 2.09
N GLN A 17 -1.94 -14.24 2.99
CA GLN A 17 -2.14 -13.27 4.07
C GLN A 17 -0.87 -13.11 4.92
N SER A 18 -0.46 -11.87 5.10
CA SER A 18 0.64 -11.48 5.97
C SER A 18 0.24 -11.52 7.46
N ALA A 19 1.22 -11.49 8.37
CA ALA A 19 1.00 -11.54 9.82
C ALA A 19 1.75 -10.41 10.54
N GLY A 20 1.01 -9.51 11.20
CA GLY A 20 1.51 -8.25 11.71
C GLY A 20 2.52 -8.30 12.86
N ASP A 21 2.57 -9.36 13.66
CA ASP A 21 3.37 -9.41 14.90
C ASP A 21 4.62 -10.30 14.80
N THR A 22 5.17 -10.47 13.60
CA THR A 22 6.36 -11.31 13.38
C THR A 22 7.60 -10.48 13.08
N LYS A 23 8.77 -11.05 13.42
CA LYS A 23 10.08 -10.53 13.02
C LYS A 23 10.69 -11.34 11.88
N ILE A 24 9.93 -12.28 11.33
CA ILE A 24 10.32 -13.13 10.22
C ILE A 24 9.84 -12.45 8.93
N ASN A 25 10.62 -12.50 7.87
CA ASN A 25 10.25 -12.04 6.54
C ASN A 25 10.59 -13.14 5.52
N PRO A 26 9.61 -13.63 4.74
CA PRO A 26 8.20 -13.22 4.80
C PRO A 26 7.53 -13.61 6.12
N SER A 27 6.50 -12.84 6.51
CA SER A 27 5.78 -13.02 7.77
C SER A 27 5.02 -14.35 7.86
N THR A 28 4.68 -14.92 6.71
CA THR A 28 4.03 -16.23 6.58
C THR A 28 4.66 -17.04 5.43
N ASP A 29 4.85 -18.35 5.66
CA ASP A 29 5.43 -19.25 4.65
C ASP A 29 4.50 -19.48 3.45
N LYS A 30 3.20 -19.23 3.59
CA LYS A 30 2.20 -19.42 2.52
C LYS A 30 2.43 -18.48 1.33
N GLN A 31 3.06 -17.34 1.52
CA GLN A 31 3.45 -16.43 0.42
C GLN A 31 4.40 -17.09 -0.59
N PHE A 32 5.25 -18.04 -0.14
CA PHE A 32 6.16 -18.78 -1.03
C PHE A 32 5.43 -19.61 -2.10
N GLU A 33 4.19 -20.02 -1.87
CA GLU A 33 3.46 -20.82 -2.87
C GLU A 33 3.12 -19.99 -4.10
N LEU A 34 2.66 -18.74 -3.91
CA LEU A 34 2.45 -17.80 -5.00
C LEU A 34 3.79 -17.40 -5.63
N ALA A 35 4.81 -17.09 -4.83
CA ALA A 35 6.12 -16.71 -5.34
C ALA A 35 6.74 -17.77 -6.27
N LYS A 36 6.68 -19.05 -5.89
CA LYS A 36 7.13 -20.18 -6.75
C LYS A 36 6.35 -20.26 -8.05
N TYR A 37 5.03 -20.07 -7.96
CA TYR A 37 4.16 -20.08 -9.13
C TYR A 37 4.55 -18.96 -10.10
N LEU A 38 4.68 -17.71 -9.59
CA LEU A 38 5.07 -16.54 -10.39
C LEU A 38 6.44 -16.70 -11.01
N LYS A 39 7.42 -17.20 -10.25
CA LYS A 39 8.77 -17.53 -10.78
C LYS A 39 8.68 -18.46 -11.98
N ASN A 40 7.98 -19.59 -11.82
CA ASN A 40 7.84 -20.57 -12.89
C ASN A 40 7.12 -19.98 -14.12
N GLN A 41 6.08 -19.18 -13.90
CA GLN A 41 5.34 -18.53 -14.97
C GLN A 41 6.21 -17.51 -15.73
N LEU A 42 7.03 -16.71 -15.05
CA LEU A 42 7.99 -15.81 -15.68
C LEU A 42 8.98 -16.58 -16.57
N GLU A 43 9.48 -17.74 -16.11
CA GLU A 43 10.36 -18.61 -16.89
C GLU A 43 9.63 -19.18 -18.13
N GLU A 44 8.39 -19.64 -17.96
CA GLU A 44 7.57 -20.22 -19.04
C GLU A 44 7.26 -19.21 -20.15
N ILE A 45 6.99 -17.95 -19.81
CA ILE A 45 6.73 -16.88 -20.80
C ILE A 45 8.00 -16.33 -21.44
N GLY A 46 9.21 -16.72 -20.97
CA GLY A 46 10.49 -16.36 -21.57
C GLY A 46 11.15 -15.13 -20.99
N VAL A 47 10.76 -14.66 -19.80
CA VAL A 47 11.46 -13.62 -19.05
C VAL A 47 12.85 -14.14 -18.65
N GLN A 48 13.86 -13.30 -18.75
CA GLN A 48 15.27 -13.64 -18.47
C GLN A 48 15.65 -13.35 -17.01
N ASP A 49 16.75 -13.93 -16.56
CA ASP A 49 17.33 -13.73 -15.22
C ASP A 49 16.30 -13.93 -14.08
N VAL A 50 15.33 -14.83 -14.28
CA VAL A 50 14.29 -15.08 -13.30
C VAL A 50 14.89 -15.73 -12.06
N SER A 51 14.64 -15.15 -10.91
CA SER A 51 15.11 -15.64 -9.62
C SER A 51 14.09 -15.45 -8.53
N MET A 52 14.21 -16.26 -7.47
CA MET A 52 13.45 -16.09 -6.24
C MET A 52 14.43 -16.17 -5.07
N SER A 53 14.39 -15.16 -4.19
CA SER A 53 15.24 -15.13 -3.02
C SER A 53 14.71 -16.05 -1.90
N ASP A 54 15.55 -16.33 -0.89
CA ASP A 54 15.17 -17.04 0.35
C ASP A 54 14.24 -16.19 1.24
N ARG A 55 14.00 -14.93 0.86
CA ARG A 55 13.09 -13.98 1.49
C ARG A 55 11.82 -13.72 0.66
N CYS A 56 11.48 -14.64 -0.24
CA CYS A 56 10.25 -14.60 -1.03
C CYS A 56 10.15 -13.47 -2.07
N TYR A 57 11.25 -12.79 -2.44
CA TYR A 57 11.24 -11.83 -3.55
C TYR A 57 11.42 -12.56 -4.87
N VAL A 58 10.58 -12.24 -5.86
CA VAL A 58 10.70 -12.77 -7.22
C VAL A 58 11.15 -11.65 -8.14
N TYR A 59 12.15 -11.92 -8.99
CA TYR A 59 12.73 -10.96 -9.92
C TYR A 59 12.76 -11.52 -11.34
N GLY A 60 12.69 -10.64 -12.34
CA GLY A 60 12.84 -11.00 -13.73
C GLY A 60 13.27 -9.82 -14.61
N THR A 61 13.81 -10.14 -15.80
CA THR A 61 14.27 -9.16 -16.78
C THR A 61 13.62 -9.40 -18.13
N ILE A 62 12.96 -8.38 -18.68
CA ILE A 62 12.50 -8.35 -20.07
C ILE A 62 13.59 -7.60 -20.85
N PRO A 63 14.31 -8.28 -21.78
CA PRO A 63 15.42 -7.67 -22.50
C PRO A 63 14.93 -6.58 -23.45
N ALA A 64 15.76 -5.53 -23.63
CA ALA A 64 15.46 -4.46 -24.57
C ALA A 64 15.24 -4.98 -25.98
N THR A 65 14.31 -4.40 -26.72
CA THR A 65 14.08 -4.66 -28.15
C THR A 65 14.77 -3.64 -29.05
N VAL A 66 15.31 -2.58 -28.46
CA VAL A 66 16.06 -1.52 -29.19
C VAL A 66 17.41 -1.27 -28.52
N GLU A 67 18.39 -0.88 -29.36
CA GLU A 67 19.67 -0.34 -28.89
C GLU A 67 19.47 1.16 -28.54
N ALA A 68 19.02 1.44 -27.33
CA ALA A 68 18.85 2.79 -26.85
C ALA A 68 19.64 3.01 -25.56
N ASP A 69 20.29 4.17 -25.43
CA ASP A 69 20.93 4.62 -24.19
C ASP A 69 19.87 5.24 -23.28
N CYS A 70 18.96 4.40 -22.80
CA CYS A 70 17.87 4.78 -21.91
C CYS A 70 18.02 4.10 -20.55
N PRO A 71 17.42 4.69 -19.48
CA PRO A 71 17.39 4.06 -18.16
C PRO A 71 16.62 2.74 -18.18
N THR A 72 16.98 1.84 -17.29
CA THR A 72 16.21 0.63 -17.00
C THR A 72 15.02 0.98 -16.13
N ILE A 73 13.80 0.58 -16.53
CA ILE A 73 12.58 0.79 -15.77
C ILE A 73 12.16 -0.49 -15.03
N GLY A 74 11.69 -0.36 -13.79
CA GLY A 74 11.11 -1.44 -13.00
C GLY A 74 9.60 -1.32 -12.87
N PHE A 75 8.90 -2.46 -12.76
CA PHE A 75 7.52 -2.55 -12.32
C PHE A 75 7.42 -3.55 -11.17
N LEU A 76 6.74 -3.16 -10.09
CA LEU A 76 6.62 -3.93 -8.86
C LEU A 76 5.17 -4.05 -8.42
N ALA A 77 4.84 -5.17 -7.77
CA ALA A 77 3.57 -5.43 -7.10
C ALA A 77 3.81 -6.35 -5.91
N HIS A 78 2.94 -6.31 -4.88
CA HIS A 78 3.10 -7.18 -3.74
C HIS A 78 2.23 -8.43 -3.81
N MET A 79 2.69 -9.51 -3.14
CA MET A 79 2.05 -10.82 -3.18
C MET A 79 1.13 -11.08 -2.00
N ASP A 80 1.43 -10.46 -0.87
CA ASP A 80 0.64 -10.67 0.34
C ASP A 80 -0.70 -9.94 0.29
N THR A 81 -1.61 -10.38 1.11
CA THR A 81 -2.91 -9.75 1.35
C THR A 81 -3.00 -9.26 2.79
N SER A 82 -3.80 -8.23 3.00
CA SER A 82 -3.99 -7.60 4.29
C SER A 82 -4.48 -8.57 5.37
N PRO A 83 -3.93 -8.50 6.61
CA PRO A 83 -4.45 -9.25 7.75
C PRO A 83 -5.77 -8.70 8.31
N ASP A 84 -6.31 -7.60 7.77
CA ASP A 84 -7.49 -6.91 8.31
C ASP A 84 -8.80 -7.70 8.10
N TYR A 85 -8.85 -8.57 7.07
CA TYR A 85 -10.00 -9.42 6.76
C TYR A 85 -9.53 -10.78 6.24
N PRO A 86 -10.29 -11.90 6.44
CA PRO A 86 -9.91 -13.21 5.92
C PRO A 86 -9.69 -13.19 4.39
N ASP A 87 -8.76 -13.99 3.89
CA ASP A 87 -8.45 -14.12 2.46
C ASP A 87 -8.56 -15.55 1.89
N ASP A 88 -8.91 -16.54 2.70
CA ASP A 88 -8.98 -17.94 2.28
C ASP A 88 -10.21 -18.67 2.84
N PRO A 89 -10.93 -19.41 2.00
CA PRO A 89 -10.81 -19.51 0.53
C PRO A 89 -11.46 -18.32 -0.19
N THR A 90 -10.75 -17.65 -1.08
CA THR A 90 -11.37 -16.64 -1.95
C THR A 90 -12.29 -17.30 -2.97
N ASN A 91 -13.46 -16.69 -3.17
CA ASN A 91 -14.45 -17.15 -4.15
C ASN A 91 -14.99 -15.93 -4.94
N PRO A 92 -14.20 -15.39 -5.89
CA PRO A 92 -14.56 -14.17 -6.63
C PRO A 92 -15.85 -14.34 -7.44
N GLN A 93 -16.71 -13.33 -7.45
CA GLN A 93 -17.91 -13.26 -8.27
C GLN A 93 -17.66 -12.38 -9.49
N ILE A 94 -18.07 -12.82 -10.67
CA ILE A 94 -17.96 -12.04 -11.91
C ILE A 94 -19.35 -11.50 -12.25
N ILE A 95 -19.47 -10.18 -12.31
CA ILE A 95 -20.69 -9.45 -12.65
C ILE A 95 -20.48 -8.85 -14.04
N THR A 96 -21.11 -9.47 -15.04
CA THR A 96 -21.02 -8.99 -16.43
C THR A 96 -22.02 -7.88 -16.71
N ASN A 97 -21.59 -6.86 -17.45
CA ASN A 97 -22.42 -5.73 -17.87
C ASN A 97 -23.18 -5.12 -16.68
N TYR A 98 -22.45 -4.65 -15.68
CA TYR A 98 -23.01 -4.10 -14.44
C TYR A 98 -24.08 -3.04 -14.72
N ASP A 99 -25.25 -3.20 -14.16
CA ASP A 99 -26.43 -2.37 -14.45
C ASP A 99 -26.57 -1.11 -13.58
N GLY A 100 -25.68 -0.92 -12.61
CA GLY A 100 -25.72 0.18 -11.66
C GLY A 100 -26.55 -0.10 -10.40
N GLY A 101 -27.04 -1.32 -10.21
CA GLY A 101 -27.79 -1.76 -9.06
C GLY A 101 -26.94 -2.32 -7.93
N ASP A 102 -27.61 -2.86 -6.91
CA ASP A 102 -26.98 -3.52 -5.78
C ASP A 102 -26.44 -4.90 -6.18
N ILE A 103 -25.24 -5.23 -5.72
CA ILE A 103 -24.62 -6.55 -5.92
C ILE A 103 -24.63 -7.30 -4.59
N LYS A 104 -25.36 -8.42 -4.53
CA LYS A 104 -25.32 -9.30 -3.38
C LYS A 104 -23.99 -10.07 -3.35
N LEU A 105 -23.32 -10.09 -2.20
CA LEU A 105 -22.06 -10.79 -2.02
C LEU A 105 -22.32 -12.23 -1.52
N GLY A 106 -22.19 -13.19 -2.43
CA GLY A 106 -22.36 -14.62 -2.15
C GLY A 106 -23.69 -14.96 -1.52
N ASP A 107 -23.65 -15.84 -0.53
CA ASP A 107 -24.78 -16.25 0.31
C ASP A 107 -24.90 -15.41 1.60
N THR A 108 -24.06 -14.38 1.75
CA THR A 108 -24.05 -13.50 2.94
C THR A 108 -25.22 -12.51 2.94
N GLU A 109 -25.35 -11.76 4.02
CA GLU A 109 -26.28 -10.61 4.12
C GLU A 109 -25.71 -9.32 3.51
N PHE A 110 -24.43 -9.33 3.09
CA PHE A 110 -23.75 -8.15 2.63
C PHE A 110 -24.10 -7.80 1.17
N VAL A 111 -24.22 -6.51 0.92
CA VAL A 111 -24.58 -5.95 -0.38
C VAL A 111 -23.60 -4.84 -0.72
N LEU A 112 -22.88 -4.98 -1.83
CA LEU A 112 -22.08 -3.91 -2.43
C LEU A 112 -23.04 -3.00 -3.20
N SER A 113 -23.22 -1.76 -2.72
CA SER A 113 -24.30 -0.87 -3.18
C SER A 113 -23.82 0.51 -3.58
N PRO A 114 -24.31 1.09 -4.69
CA PRO A 114 -24.07 2.49 -5.05
C PRO A 114 -24.62 3.49 -4.03
N SER A 115 -25.50 3.09 -3.12
CA SER A 115 -25.92 3.95 -2.01
C SER A 115 -24.83 4.12 -0.96
N MET A 116 -23.98 3.12 -0.79
CA MET A 116 -22.81 3.13 0.09
C MET A 116 -21.56 3.64 -0.65
N PHE A 117 -21.40 3.24 -1.91
CA PHE A 117 -20.25 3.56 -2.76
C PHE A 117 -20.71 4.24 -4.07
N PRO A 118 -21.03 5.55 -4.07
CA PRO A 118 -21.64 6.25 -5.21
C PRO A 118 -20.83 6.17 -6.52
N PHE A 119 -19.50 6.04 -6.44
CA PHE A 119 -18.60 5.92 -7.58
C PHE A 119 -18.78 4.61 -8.39
N MET A 120 -19.47 3.60 -7.85
CA MET A 120 -19.82 2.39 -8.60
C MET A 120 -20.63 2.69 -9.87
N LYS A 121 -21.33 3.83 -9.93
CA LYS A 121 -22.10 4.26 -11.11
C LYS A 121 -21.22 4.54 -12.33
N ASP A 122 -19.94 4.81 -12.12
CA ASP A 122 -18.97 5.06 -13.18
C ASP A 122 -18.62 3.76 -13.94
N TYR A 123 -18.99 2.62 -13.38
CA TYR A 123 -18.74 1.28 -13.94
C TYR A 123 -19.97 0.64 -14.62
N ILE A 124 -21.08 1.39 -14.78
CA ILE A 124 -22.29 0.88 -15.49
C ILE A 124 -21.91 0.47 -16.91
N GLY A 125 -22.30 -0.76 -17.29
CA GLY A 125 -21.99 -1.35 -18.59
C GLY A 125 -20.62 -2.05 -18.65
N GLN A 126 -19.85 -2.03 -17.59
CA GLN A 126 -18.56 -2.73 -17.47
C GLN A 126 -18.69 -4.04 -16.67
N ASP A 127 -17.64 -4.85 -16.71
CA ASP A 127 -17.61 -6.12 -15.99
C ASP A 127 -16.81 -5.93 -14.69
N LEU A 128 -17.36 -6.45 -13.59
CA LEU A 128 -16.74 -6.33 -12.27
C LEU A 128 -16.40 -7.73 -11.72
N ILE A 129 -15.31 -7.78 -10.96
CA ILE A 129 -14.98 -8.92 -10.09
C ILE A 129 -15.11 -8.44 -8.65
N THR A 130 -15.90 -9.13 -7.84
CA THR A 130 -16.10 -8.77 -6.42
C THR A 130 -15.72 -9.93 -5.51
N ALA A 131 -15.40 -9.61 -4.25
CA ALA A 131 -15.42 -10.62 -3.19
C ALA A 131 -16.82 -11.23 -3.04
N ASP A 132 -16.92 -12.36 -2.34
CA ASP A 132 -18.19 -13.04 -2.03
C ASP A 132 -18.76 -12.66 -0.65
N GLY A 133 -18.11 -11.74 0.05
CA GLY A 133 -18.52 -11.26 1.37
C GLY A 133 -17.97 -12.07 2.56
N HIS A 134 -17.36 -13.23 2.31
CA HIS A 134 -16.70 -14.04 3.35
C HIS A 134 -15.23 -13.67 3.51
N THR A 135 -14.57 -13.30 2.41
CA THR A 135 -13.18 -12.90 2.36
C THR A 135 -13.01 -11.53 1.69
N LEU A 136 -11.81 -10.96 1.75
CA LEU A 136 -11.39 -9.95 0.78
C LEU A 136 -11.24 -10.59 -0.60
N LEU A 137 -11.08 -9.78 -1.66
CA LEU A 137 -10.89 -10.28 -3.03
C LEU A 137 -9.39 -10.56 -3.32
N GLY A 138 -8.50 -9.77 -2.74
CA GLY A 138 -7.06 -9.77 -3.01
C GLY A 138 -6.70 -9.05 -4.31
N ALA A 139 -7.51 -8.10 -4.78
CA ALA A 139 -7.15 -7.23 -5.88
C ALA A 139 -5.96 -6.35 -5.50
N ASP A 140 -5.88 -5.99 -4.26
CA ASP A 140 -4.71 -5.41 -3.60
C ASP A 140 -3.81 -6.53 -3.06
N ASP A 141 -2.64 -6.88 -3.70
CA ASP A 141 -2.21 -6.30 -4.99
C ASP A 141 -1.98 -7.40 -6.07
N LYS A 142 -2.75 -8.49 -5.99
CA LYS A 142 -2.68 -9.57 -7.00
C LYS A 142 -3.17 -9.10 -8.38
N ALA A 143 -3.90 -7.96 -8.46
CA ALA A 143 -4.23 -7.34 -9.72
C ALA A 143 -2.99 -6.73 -10.38
N GLY A 144 -2.19 -5.97 -9.65
CA GLY A 144 -0.92 -5.43 -10.14
C GLY A 144 0.03 -6.53 -10.59
N ILE A 145 0.11 -7.64 -9.85
CA ILE A 145 0.87 -8.83 -10.28
C ILE A 145 0.37 -9.33 -11.64
N ALA A 146 -0.95 -9.48 -11.82
CA ALA A 146 -1.55 -10.00 -13.05
C ALA A 146 -1.30 -9.06 -14.24
N GLU A 147 -1.36 -7.76 -14.01
CA GLU A 147 -1.12 -6.71 -14.99
C GLU A 147 0.32 -6.68 -15.45
N ILE A 148 1.28 -6.72 -14.51
CA ILE A 148 2.72 -6.81 -14.80
C ILE A 148 3.04 -8.12 -15.54
N MET A 149 2.51 -9.25 -15.09
CA MET A 149 2.73 -10.54 -15.69
C MET A 149 2.21 -10.59 -17.13
N TYR A 150 1.00 -10.04 -17.37
CA TYR A 150 0.45 -10.04 -18.72
C TYR A 150 1.16 -9.01 -19.64
N MET A 151 1.56 -7.85 -19.12
CA MET A 151 2.45 -6.93 -19.83
C MET A 151 3.75 -7.65 -20.26
N ALA A 152 4.40 -8.39 -19.35
CA ALA A 152 5.64 -9.11 -19.62
C ALA A 152 5.44 -10.14 -20.75
N GLU A 153 4.41 -10.97 -20.65
CA GLU A 153 4.08 -11.95 -21.68
C GLU A 153 3.78 -11.29 -23.02
N TYR A 154 3.02 -10.21 -23.02
CA TYR A 154 2.66 -9.47 -24.22
C TYR A 154 3.91 -8.93 -24.93
N LEU A 155 4.82 -8.28 -24.20
CA LEU A 155 6.05 -7.72 -24.77
C LEU A 155 7.01 -8.80 -25.28
N ILE A 156 7.14 -9.93 -24.60
CA ILE A 156 7.96 -11.08 -25.07
C ILE A 156 7.40 -11.64 -26.38
N ASN A 157 6.08 -11.72 -26.53
CA ASN A 157 5.43 -12.23 -27.74
C ASN A 157 5.35 -11.21 -28.87
N HIS A 158 5.64 -9.92 -28.60
CA HIS A 158 5.56 -8.81 -29.54
C HIS A 158 6.89 -8.04 -29.61
N PRO A 159 7.99 -8.69 -30.06
CA PRO A 159 9.33 -8.06 -30.09
C PRO A 159 9.42 -6.84 -31.05
N GLU A 160 8.42 -6.63 -31.91
CA GLU A 160 8.27 -5.43 -32.73
C GLU A 160 7.91 -4.18 -31.92
N ILE A 161 7.45 -4.32 -30.67
CA ILE A 161 7.17 -3.19 -29.78
C ILE A 161 8.51 -2.67 -29.21
N PRO A 162 8.88 -1.41 -29.50
CA PRO A 162 10.18 -0.90 -29.09
C PRO A 162 10.17 -0.48 -27.61
N HIS A 163 11.08 -1.06 -26.81
CA HIS A 163 11.30 -0.68 -25.40
C HIS A 163 12.76 -0.95 -24.97
N GLY A 164 13.20 -0.25 -23.93
CA GLY A 164 14.46 -0.51 -23.22
C GLY A 164 14.36 -1.75 -22.32
N THR A 165 15.40 -1.99 -21.52
CA THR A 165 15.36 -3.07 -20.51
C THR A 165 14.29 -2.78 -19.46
N ILE A 166 13.47 -3.79 -19.16
CA ILE A 166 12.44 -3.72 -18.13
C ILE A 166 12.75 -4.75 -17.03
N LYS A 167 12.66 -4.34 -15.80
CA LYS A 167 12.74 -5.22 -14.63
C LYS A 167 11.35 -5.42 -14.04
N VAL A 168 11.06 -6.62 -13.57
CA VAL A 168 9.84 -6.92 -12.83
C VAL A 168 10.20 -7.52 -11.48
N ALA A 169 9.45 -7.16 -10.45
CA ALA A 169 9.62 -7.77 -9.13
C ALA A 169 8.29 -7.93 -8.39
N PHE A 170 8.20 -9.00 -7.61
CA PHE A 170 7.07 -9.25 -6.71
C PHE A 170 7.58 -9.38 -5.29
N THR A 171 6.96 -8.62 -4.37
CA THR A 171 7.39 -8.44 -2.98
C THR A 171 6.46 -9.14 -1.99
N PRO A 172 6.96 -9.65 -0.84
CA PRO A 172 6.14 -10.11 0.27
C PRO A 172 5.88 -8.97 1.26
N ASP A 173 4.94 -9.12 2.19
CA ASP A 173 4.79 -8.34 3.44
C ASP A 173 4.64 -6.81 3.27
N GLU A 174 4.13 -6.32 2.14
CA GLU A 174 3.83 -4.90 1.94
C GLU A 174 2.80 -4.41 2.95
N GLU A 175 1.72 -5.15 3.14
CA GLU A 175 0.55 -4.83 3.95
C GLU A 175 0.84 -4.63 5.45
N ILE A 176 1.99 -5.11 5.89
CA ILE A 176 2.50 -4.90 7.25
C ILE A 176 3.71 -3.95 7.30
N GLY A 177 4.01 -3.29 6.17
CA GLY A 177 5.07 -2.29 6.03
C GLY A 177 6.49 -2.86 6.02
N HIS A 178 6.67 -4.13 5.68
CA HIS A 178 7.96 -4.83 5.60
C HIS A 178 8.32 -5.29 4.19
N GLY A 179 7.54 -4.91 3.17
CA GLY A 179 7.63 -5.37 1.80
C GLY A 179 9.01 -5.27 1.18
N VAL A 180 9.75 -4.21 1.46
CA VAL A 180 11.07 -3.99 0.86
C VAL A 180 12.24 -4.03 1.84
N ASP A 181 12.05 -4.55 3.04
CA ASP A 181 13.12 -4.60 4.05
C ASP A 181 14.37 -5.33 3.55
N ASN A 182 14.19 -6.43 2.84
CA ASN A 182 15.27 -7.24 2.28
C ASN A 182 15.32 -7.19 0.74
N PHE A 183 14.64 -6.24 0.10
CA PHE A 183 14.68 -6.09 -1.35
C PHE A 183 16.08 -5.71 -1.81
N ASP A 184 16.62 -6.40 -2.81
CA ASP A 184 17.94 -6.11 -3.37
C ASP A 184 17.83 -5.03 -4.47
N VAL A 185 17.91 -3.76 -4.08
CA VAL A 185 17.80 -2.62 -5.02
C VAL A 185 18.94 -2.64 -6.03
N GLU A 186 20.18 -2.94 -5.62
CA GLU A 186 21.35 -2.98 -6.50
C GLU A 186 21.26 -4.16 -7.48
N GLY A 187 20.94 -5.36 -7.00
CA GLY A 187 20.76 -6.56 -7.82
C GLY A 187 19.54 -6.47 -8.73
N PHE A 188 18.48 -5.79 -8.32
CA PHE A 188 17.34 -5.49 -9.19
C PHE A 188 17.75 -4.67 -10.40
N GLY A 189 18.61 -3.67 -10.22
CA GLY A 189 19.30 -2.97 -11.30
C GLY A 189 18.39 -2.10 -12.17
N ALA A 190 17.26 -1.64 -11.66
CA ALA A 190 16.46 -0.59 -12.31
C ALA A 190 16.97 0.79 -11.89
N ASP A 191 16.98 1.75 -12.82
CA ASP A 191 17.32 3.15 -12.53
C ASP A 191 16.11 3.88 -11.92
N PHE A 192 14.91 3.50 -12.34
CA PHE A 192 13.60 4.02 -11.87
C PHE A 192 12.59 2.88 -11.83
N ALA A 193 11.52 3.04 -11.08
CA ALA A 193 10.45 2.04 -11.05
C ALA A 193 9.07 2.67 -10.84
N TYR A 194 8.03 1.84 -10.98
CA TYR A 194 6.67 2.09 -10.52
C TYR A 194 6.18 0.89 -9.72
N THR A 195 5.52 1.14 -8.61
CA THR A 195 4.62 0.15 -8.02
C THR A 195 3.28 0.20 -8.76
N VAL A 196 2.69 -0.95 -9.05
CA VAL A 196 1.36 -1.09 -9.68
C VAL A 196 0.42 -1.58 -8.59
N ASP A 197 0.07 -0.65 -7.69
CA ASP A 197 -0.52 -0.92 -6.37
C ASP A 197 -1.48 0.22 -5.94
N GLY A 198 -1.96 0.99 -6.92
CA GLY A 198 -2.85 2.11 -6.67
C GLY A 198 -4.33 1.76 -6.86
N GLY A 199 -5.18 2.77 -6.75
CA GLY A 199 -6.63 2.64 -6.77
C GLY A 199 -7.26 2.67 -8.16
N ALA A 200 -8.29 3.49 -8.31
CA ALA A 200 -9.13 3.60 -9.51
C ALA A 200 -8.35 3.87 -10.79
N TRP A 201 -8.83 3.32 -11.91
CA TRP A 201 -8.29 3.63 -13.23
C TRP A 201 -8.21 5.15 -13.49
N GLY A 202 -7.05 5.60 -13.95
CA GLY A 202 -6.79 7.02 -14.22
C GLY A 202 -6.17 7.75 -13.04
N SER A 203 -5.81 7.06 -11.95
CA SER A 203 -5.06 7.64 -10.82
C SER A 203 -3.58 7.28 -10.85
N MET A 204 -2.76 8.15 -10.28
CA MET A 204 -1.35 7.92 -9.99
C MET A 204 -0.95 8.70 -8.73
N GLU A 205 0.09 8.26 -8.03
CA GLU A 205 0.44 8.80 -6.71
C GLU A 205 1.96 8.93 -6.58
N TYR A 206 2.41 10.03 -6.01
CA TYR A 206 3.82 10.30 -5.73
C TYR A 206 4.05 10.94 -4.36
N GLU A 207 3.00 11.02 -3.56
CA GLU A 207 3.03 11.54 -2.19
C GLU A 207 2.44 10.52 -1.21
N THR A 208 3.14 10.29 -0.11
CA THR A 208 2.69 9.44 1.00
C THR A 208 2.74 10.22 2.30
N PHE A 209 2.18 9.70 3.37
CA PHE A 209 2.44 10.26 4.69
C PHE A 209 3.92 10.15 5.09
N ASN A 210 4.38 11.07 5.94
CA ASN A 210 5.42 10.81 6.93
C ASN A 210 4.76 10.10 8.11
N ALA A 211 5.41 9.12 8.69
CA ALA A 211 4.81 8.21 9.65
C ALA A 211 5.71 7.97 10.87
N ALA A 212 5.12 8.03 12.06
CA ALA A 212 5.75 7.57 13.28
C ALA A 212 4.81 6.69 14.10
N SER A 213 5.38 5.74 14.82
CA SER A 213 4.74 5.03 15.91
C SER A 213 5.08 5.72 17.23
N LEU A 214 4.08 5.82 18.12
CA LEU A 214 4.27 6.39 19.46
C LEU A 214 3.66 5.44 20.49
N ARG A 215 4.48 5.02 21.44
CA ARG A 215 4.02 4.29 22.60
C ARG A 215 4.20 5.12 23.84
N VAL A 216 3.12 5.35 24.59
CA VAL A 216 3.07 6.15 25.80
C VAL A 216 2.90 5.21 26.98
N PHE A 217 3.78 5.30 27.97
CA PHE A 217 3.71 4.58 29.24
C PHE A 217 3.37 5.56 30.33
N VAL A 218 2.34 5.30 31.10
CA VAL A 218 1.93 6.13 32.23
C VAL A 218 2.03 5.32 33.51
N HIS A 219 2.83 5.80 34.44
CA HIS A 219 3.09 5.17 35.74
C HIS A 219 2.27 5.87 36.83
N GLY A 220 1.42 5.10 37.48
CA GLY A 220 0.56 5.55 38.57
C GLY A 220 1.10 5.17 39.94
N GLN A 221 0.27 5.42 40.94
CA GLN A 221 0.50 4.99 42.33
C GLN A 221 -0.85 4.64 42.94
N ASN A 222 -1.09 3.37 43.19
CA ASN A 222 -2.33 2.91 43.77
C ASN A 222 -2.34 3.11 45.29
N ILE A 223 -3.44 3.60 45.81
CA ILE A 223 -3.75 3.75 47.24
C ILE A 223 -5.21 3.35 47.44
N HIS A 224 -5.54 2.75 48.58
CA HIS A 224 -6.94 2.43 48.89
C HIS A 224 -7.84 3.67 48.68
N PRO A 225 -8.89 3.60 47.88
CA PRO A 225 -9.72 4.78 47.50
C PRO A 225 -10.18 5.64 48.65
N GLY A 226 -10.54 5.02 49.80
CA GLY A 226 -10.97 5.73 50.99
C GLY A 226 -9.91 6.59 51.67
N SER A 227 -8.60 6.40 51.32
CA SER A 227 -7.47 7.14 51.89
C SER A 227 -6.56 7.76 50.82
N ALA A 228 -7.04 7.84 49.58
CA ALA A 228 -6.26 8.18 48.40
C ALA A 228 -6.03 9.69 48.20
N LYS A 229 -6.71 10.56 48.97
CA LYS A 229 -6.60 12.02 48.78
C LYS A 229 -5.15 12.49 48.86
N ALA A 230 -4.70 13.19 47.81
CA ALA A 230 -3.33 13.72 47.65
C ALA A 230 -2.21 12.65 47.66
N LYS A 231 -2.53 11.36 47.44
CA LYS A 231 -1.58 10.25 47.43
C LYS A 231 -1.68 9.40 46.19
N MET A 232 -2.89 9.11 45.68
CA MET A 232 -3.10 8.31 44.50
C MET A 232 -2.72 9.10 43.23
N LYS A 233 -2.01 8.44 42.33
CA LYS A 233 -1.86 8.84 40.93
C LYS A 233 -2.52 7.75 40.07
N ASN A 234 -3.64 8.06 39.45
CA ASN A 234 -4.33 7.09 38.61
C ASN A 234 -3.81 7.20 37.19
N SER A 235 -3.05 6.19 36.76
CA SER A 235 -2.43 6.20 35.43
C SER A 235 -3.45 6.26 34.28
N VAL A 236 -4.64 5.64 34.43
CA VAL A 236 -5.71 5.69 33.42
C VAL A 236 -6.21 7.13 33.24
N GLN A 237 -6.41 7.87 34.34
CA GLN A 237 -6.86 9.26 34.26
C GLN A 237 -5.80 10.18 33.66
N ILE A 238 -4.52 9.94 33.99
CA ILE A 238 -3.39 10.69 33.40
C ILE A 238 -3.27 10.38 31.91
N ALA A 239 -3.47 9.13 31.49
CA ALA A 239 -3.50 8.73 30.08
C ALA A 239 -4.62 9.42 29.30
N MET A 240 -5.83 9.51 29.90
CA MET A 240 -6.94 10.28 29.31
C MET A 240 -6.60 11.78 29.21
N GLU A 241 -5.90 12.35 30.21
CA GLU A 241 -5.44 13.73 30.16
C GLU A 241 -4.42 13.93 29.03
N PHE A 242 -3.48 12.99 28.84
CA PHE A 242 -2.54 13.02 27.73
C PHE A 242 -3.29 13.10 26.39
N ASP A 243 -4.25 12.20 26.14
CA ASP A 243 -5.02 12.20 24.89
C ASP A 243 -5.79 13.50 24.68
N ASN A 244 -6.41 14.04 25.75
CA ASN A 244 -7.15 15.29 25.70
C ASN A 244 -6.28 16.54 25.46
N MET A 245 -4.97 16.46 25.66
CA MET A 245 -4.04 17.54 25.35
C MET A 245 -3.59 17.56 23.88
N LEU A 246 -3.86 16.48 23.13
CA LEU A 246 -3.65 16.47 21.69
C LEU A 246 -4.84 17.13 20.97
N PRO A 247 -4.64 17.72 19.77
CA PRO A 247 -5.71 18.40 19.05
C PRO A 247 -6.92 17.48 18.82
N ALA A 248 -8.10 17.92 19.21
CA ALA A 248 -9.32 17.08 19.23
C ALA A 248 -9.78 16.65 17.84
N PHE A 249 -9.51 17.48 16.82
CA PHE A 249 -9.94 17.24 15.44
C PHE A 249 -8.82 16.64 14.55
N ASP A 250 -7.59 16.53 15.05
CA ASP A 250 -6.49 15.86 14.35
C ASP A 250 -6.60 14.33 14.59
N ARG A 251 -7.70 13.75 14.14
CA ARG A 251 -8.02 12.32 14.24
C ARG A 251 -8.47 11.80 12.88
N PRO A 252 -8.26 10.51 12.56
CA PRO A 252 -8.64 9.96 11.24
C PRO A 252 -10.09 10.24 10.83
N GLN A 253 -11.01 10.20 11.80
CA GLN A 253 -12.44 10.42 11.54
C GLN A 253 -12.81 11.88 11.21
N TYR A 254 -11.88 12.82 11.29
CA TYR A 254 -12.09 14.24 11.03
C TYR A 254 -11.15 14.81 9.99
N THR A 255 -10.29 13.99 9.40
CA THR A 255 -9.23 14.43 8.47
C THR A 255 -9.33 13.74 7.14
N GLU A 256 -8.98 14.45 6.07
CA GLU A 256 -8.98 13.96 4.68
C GLU A 256 -7.78 14.52 3.89
N MET A 257 -7.55 14.01 2.70
CA MET A 257 -6.54 14.46 1.76
C MET A 257 -5.15 14.64 2.44
N TYR A 258 -4.64 15.84 2.50
CA TYR A 258 -3.32 16.19 3.05
C TYR A 258 -3.29 16.35 4.58
N GLU A 259 -4.44 16.33 5.22
CA GLU A 259 -4.55 16.56 6.66
C GLU A 259 -4.00 15.38 7.46
N GLY A 260 -3.04 15.66 8.34
CA GLY A 260 -2.43 14.67 9.21
C GLY A 260 -3.24 14.42 10.49
N PHE A 261 -2.83 13.42 11.25
CA PHE A 261 -3.55 13.00 12.46
C PHE A 261 -2.66 12.34 13.53
N PHE A 262 -3.24 12.27 14.74
CA PHE A 262 -2.87 11.34 15.80
C PHE A 262 -3.98 10.28 15.89
N HIS A 263 -3.64 9.01 15.79
CA HIS A 263 -4.61 7.93 15.95
C HIS A 263 -4.23 7.04 17.13
N LEU A 264 -5.06 7.03 18.16
CA LEU A 264 -4.95 6.10 19.28
C LEU A 264 -5.51 4.74 18.85
N ASN A 265 -4.62 3.77 18.61
CA ASN A 265 -5.00 2.43 18.17
C ASN A 265 -5.59 1.62 19.33
N ASN A 266 -4.92 1.66 20.48
CA ASN A 266 -5.42 1.04 21.70
C ASN A 266 -4.88 1.70 22.96
N MET A 267 -5.59 1.47 24.07
CA MET A 267 -5.18 1.84 25.41
C MET A 267 -5.53 0.68 26.36
N GLU A 268 -4.55 0.23 27.12
CA GLU A 268 -4.72 -0.80 28.14
C GLU A 268 -4.10 -0.36 29.45
N GLY A 269 -4.80 -0.55 30.57
CA GLY A 269 -4.23 -0.15 31.84
C GLY A 269 -5.13 -0.31 33.07
N ASN A 270 -4.53 0.04 34.21
CA ASN A 270 -5.16 0.09 35.52
C ASN A 270 -4.58 1.28 36.31
N VAL A 271 -4.88 1.41 37.61
CA VAL A 271 -4.40 2.54 38.44
C VAL A 271 -2.88 2.67 38.46
N GLU A 272 -2.14 1.57 38.40
CA GLU A 272 -0.67 1.55 38.50
C GLU A 272 0.02 1.83 37.17
N ASN A 273 -0.47 1.26 36.07
CA ASN A 273 0.18 1.36 34.77
C ASN A 273 -0.86 1.42 33.63
N THR A 274 -0.64 2.31 32.70
CA THR A 274 -1.40 2.39 31.44
C THR A 274 -0.45 2.53 30.26
N VAL A 275 -0.76 1.82 29.19
CA VAL A 275 -0.03 1.91 27.92
C VAL A 275 -0.99 2.37 26.83
N MET A 276 -0.57 3.33 26.02
CA MET A 276 -1.28 3.78 24.82
C MET A 276 -0.39 3.60 23.60
N ASN A 277 -0.97 3.14 22.50
CA ASN A 277 -0.27 3.03 21.22
C ASN A 277 -0.93 3.95 20.19
N TYR A 278 -0.13 4.85 19.64
CA TYR A 278 -0.54 5.80 18.60
C TYR A 278 0.24 5.56 17.31
N ILE A 279 -0.38 5.99 16.23
CA ILE A 279 0.33 6.35 14.99
C ILE A 279 0.17 7.84 14.74
N ILE A 280 1.24 8.47 14.24
CA ILE A 280 1.29 9.89 13.87
C ILE A 280 1.54 9.93 12.37
N ARG A 281 0.73 10.74 11.66
CA ARG A 281 0.78 10.86 10.21
C ARG A 281 0.68 12.33 9.80
N ASP A 282 1.48 12.74 8.80
CA ASP A 282 1.32 14.02 8.11
C ASP A 282 2.07 14.00 6.76
N HIS A 283 1.52 14.62 5.72
CA HIS A 283 2.22 14.75 4.44
C HIS A 283 3.36 15.78 4.51
N SER A 284 3.17 16.86 5.27
CA SER A 284 4.20 17.86 5.48
C SER A 284 5.23 17.39 6.52
N MET A 285 6.50 17.33 6.16
CA MET A 285 7.60 17.04 7.10
C MET A 285 7.64 18.05 8.25
N GLU A 286 7.43 19.34 7.97
CA GLU A 286 7.41 20.39 8.99
C GLU A 286 6.29 20.16 10.01
N ILE A 287 5.07 19.88 9.55
CA ILE A 287 3.92 19.63 10.44
C ILE A 287 4.11 18.31 11.19
N PHE A 288 4.66 17.28 10.54
CA PHE A 288 4.98 16.00 11.17
C PHE A 288 5.95 16.18 12.35
N GLU A 289 7.04 16.93 12.16
CA GLU A 289 7.97 17.23 13.23
C GLU A 289 7.32 18.08 14.35
N ASN A 290 6.46 19.04 14.00
CA ASN A 290 5.70 19.82 14.98
C ASN A 290 4.75 18.94 15.79
N ARG A 291 4.12 17.92 15.18
CA ARG A 291 3.29 16.93 15.91
C ARG A 291 4.11 16.16 16.93
N LYS A 292 5.30 15.69 16.56
CA LYS A 292 6.23 14.99 17.49
C LYS A 292 6.71 15.91 18.61
N ALA A 293 6.98 17.18 18.29
CA ALA A 293 7.35 18.18 19.29
C ALA A 293 6.23 18.45 20.29
N LEU A 294 4.97 18.51 19.83
CA LEU A 294 3.81 18.65 20.71
C LEU A 294 3.69 17.49 21.69
N VAL A 295 3.88 16.25 21.24
CA VAL A 295 3.90 15.07 22.13
C VAL A 295 4.92 15.24 23.24
N ASN A 296 6.16 15.66 22.92
CA ASN A 296 7.20 15.90 23.91
C ASN A 296 6.81 17.01 24.91
N GLN A 297 6.14 18.09 24.46
CA GLN A 297 5.65 19.15 25.33
C GLN A 297 4.57 18.65 26.30
N VAL A 298 3.65 17.79 25.82
CA VAL A 298 2.62 17.17 26.66
C VAL A 298 3.26 16.29 27.72
N VAL A 299 4.25 15.46 27.36
CA VAL A 299 5.01 14.62 28.31
C VAL A 299 5.68 15.49 29.38
N ALA A 300 6.38 16.54 28.95
CA ALA A 300 7.06 17.45 29.89
C ALA A 300 6.06 18.12 30.86
N PHE A 301 4.92 18.57 30.36
CA PHE A 301 3.87 19.17 31.20
C PHE A 301 3.32 18.18 32.23
N LEU A 302 2.98 16.95 31.81
CA LEU A 302 2.42 15.94 32.71
C LEU A 302 3.45 15.49 33.75
N ASN A 303 4.71 15.36 33.39
CA ASN A 303 5.79 15.07 34.34
C ASN A 303 6.02 16.21 35.34
N ALA A 304 5.94 17.46 34.90
CA ALA A 304 5.97 18.61 35.81
C ALA A 304 4.78 18.62 36.78
N LYS A 305 3.60 18.21 36.33
CA LYS A 305 2.37 18.17 37.15
C LYS A 305 2.33 17.00 38.14
N TYR A 306 2.71 15.80 37.69
CA TYR A 306 2.53 14.55 38.44
C TYR A 306 3.83 13.98 39.03
N GLY A 307 4.98 14.54 38.65
CA GLY A 307 6.31 14.11 39.05
C GLY A 307 7.05 13.43 37.89
N GLU A 308 8.37 13.60 37.91
CA GLU A 308 9.27 13.04 36.89
C GLU A 308 9.11 11.52 36.73
N GLY A 309 9.14 11.03 35.49
CA GLY A 309 8.96 9.60 35.15
C GLY A 309 7.52 9.11 35.24
N THR A 310 6.52 10.00 35.50
CA THR A 310 5.09 9.60 35.45
C THR A 310 4.66 9.25 34.03
N VAL A 311 5.15 9.96 33.02
CA VAL A 311 4.88 9.69 31.61
C VAL A 311 6.18 9.48 30.88
N GLU A 312 6.33 8.33 30.24
CA GLU A 312 7.46 8.01 29.37
C GLU A 312 6.95 7.67 27.97
N ILE A 313 7.76 7.92 26.94
CA ILE A 313 7.40 7.60 25.56
C ILE A 313 8.53 6.86 24.84
N LYS A 314 8.10 6.03 23.85
CA LYS A 314 8.94 5.55 22.75
C LYS A 314 8.29 5.99 21.45
N MET A 315 9.02 6.75 20.66
CA MET A 315 8.57 7.27 19.39
C MET A 315 9.61 6.94 18.32
N ASN A 316 9.17 6.31 17.22
CA ASN A 316 10.05 5.90 16.14
C ASN A 316 9.40 6.27 14.81
N ASP A 317 10.17 6.88 13.92
CA ASP A 317 9.75 7.12 12.55
C ASP A 317 9.74 5.79 11.80
N SER A 318 8.70 5.58 10.98
CA SER A 318 8.48 4.34 10.23
C SER A 318 8.85 4.48 8.75
N TYR A 319 8.37 5.54 8.12
CA TYR A 319 8.67 5.91 6.73
C TYR A 319 8.41 7.40 6.51
N TYR A 320 8.84 7.91 5.35
CA TYR A 320 8.70 9.32 4.99
C TYR A 320 7.98 9.48 3.66
N ASN A 321 7.42 10.68 3.43
CA ASN A 321 6.75 11.04 2.19
C ASN A 321 7.69 10.89 0.99
N MET A 322 7.32 10.05 0.02
CA MET A 322 8.14 9.79 -1.17
C MET A 322 8.29 11.01 -2.08
N ALA A 323 7.42 12.02 -1.95
CA ALA A 323 7.50 13.24 -2.76
C ALA A 323 8.90 13.85 -2.79
N GLU A 324 9.61 13.90 -1.66
CA GLU A 324 10.97 14.42 -1.60
C GLU A 324 11.92 13.73 -2.60
N LYS A 325 11.73 12.42 -2.80
CA LYS A 325 12.56 11.60 -3.69
C LYS A 325 12.05 11.57 -5.13
N ILE A 326 10.75 11.82 -5.34
CA ILE A 326 10.13 11.80 -6.67
C ILE A 326 10.20 13.18 -7.36
N LEU A 327 10.10 14.28 -6.61
CA LEU A 327 10.15 15.64 -7.16
C LEU A 327 11.36 15.92 -8.09
N PRO A 328 12.59 15.42 -7.83
CA PRO A 328 13.71 15.56 -8.77
C PRO A 328 13.52 14.77 -10.08
N HIS A 329 12.55 13.86 -10.13
CA HIS A 329 12.30 12.91 -11.20
C HIS A 329 10.85 12.97 -11.72
N MET A 330 10.23 14.18 -11.73
CA MET A 330 8.83 14.38 -12.14
C MET A 330 8.52 13.89 -13.56
N PHE A 331 9.53 13.72 -14.41
CA PHE A 331 9.38 13.11 -15.72
C PHE A 331 8.72 11.71 -15.68
N LEU A 332 8.83 10.98 -14.53
CA LEU A 332 8.13 9.71 -14.31
C LEU A 332 6.60 9.93 -14.38
N LEU A 333 6.11 10.96 -13.70
CA LEU A 333 4.69 11.31 -13.71
C LEU A 333 4.26 11.86 -15.08
N ASP A 334 5.12 12.64 -15.74
CA ASP A 334 4.86 13.18 -17.07
C ASP A 334 4.70 12.05 -18.10
N ILE A 335 5.59 11.05 -18.10
CA ILE A 335 5.52 9.86 -18.96
C ILE A 335 4.22 9.09 -18.72
N ALA A 336 3.88 8.85 -17.45
CA ALA A 336 2.64 8.15 -17.10
C ALA A 336 1.40 8.96 -17.55
N ALA A 337 1.39 10.29 -17.34
CA ALA A 337 0.31 11.17 -17.77
C ALA A 337 0.13 11.16 -19.30
N GLU A 338 1.24 11.18 -20.06
CA GLU A 338 1.18 11.04 -21.53
C GLU A 338 0.61 9.69 -21.97
N ALA A 339 1.00 8.61 -21.29
CA ALA A 339 0.46 7.27 -21.55
C ALA A 339 -1.04 7.18 -21.24
N PHE A 340 -1.48 7.74 -20.12
CA PHE A 340 -2.90 7.87 -19.76
C PHE A 340 -3.68 8.65 -20.83
N LYS A 341 -3.13 9.75 -21.32
CA LYS A 341 -3.76 10.58 -22.35
C LYS A 341 -3.98 9.80 -23.65
N GLU A 342 -3.03 8.95 -24.04
CA GLU A 342 -3.20 8.08 -25.21
C GLU A 342 -4.31 7.03 -25.01
N LEU A 343 -4.66 6.72 -23.77
CA LEU A 343 -5.72 5.78 -23.38
C LEU A 343 -7.04 6.47 -23.01
N GLY A 344 -7.14 7.79 -23.31
CA GLY A 344 -8.39 8.55 -23.16
C GLY A 344 -8.58 9.24 -21.82
N ILE A 345 -7.53 9.28 -20.97
CA ILE A 345 -7.52 10.05 -19.72
C ILE A 345 -6.68 11.31 -19.92
N ASP A 346 -7.33 12.42 -20.27
CA ASP A 346 -6.64 13.69 -20.57
C ASP A 346 -5.83 14.24 -19.39
N THR A 347 -6.32 14.03 -18.16
CA THR A 347 -5.66 14.47 -16.94
C THR A 347 -5.85 13.38 -15.87
N PRO A 348 -4.83 12.56 -15.60
CA PRO A 348 -4.90 11.59 -14.53
C PRO A 348 -5.05 12.28 -13.17
N VAL A 349 -5.77 11.62 -12.28
CA VAL A 349 -5.99 12.12 -10.92
C VAL A 349 -4.74 11.82 -10.10
N VAL A 350 -4.15 12.85 -9.51
CA VAL A 350 -3.04 12.71 -8.57
C VAL A 350 -3.59 12.93 -7.17
N THR A 351 -3.56 11.87 -6.36
CA THR A 351 -4.03 11.92 -4.97
C THR A 351 -2.90 11.59 -4.00
N PRO A 352 -2.87 12.22 -2.82
CA PRO A 352 -1.93 11.82 -1.78
C PRO A 352 -2.37 10.51 -1.15
N VAL A 353 -1.45 9.55 -1.04
CA VAL A 353 -1.68 8.30 -0.29
C VAL A 353 -1.70 8.61 1.21
N ARG A 354 -2.76 8.22 1.88
CA ARG A 354 -2.89 8.39 3.35
C ARG A 354 -2.30 7.21 4.12
N GLY A 355 -1.26 6.60 3.59
CA GLY A 355 -0.50 5.47 4.11
C GLY A 355 0.95 5.53 3.65
N GLY A 356 1.63 4.40 3.73
CA GLY A 356 2.92 4.13 3.09
C GLY A 356 2.72 3.16 1.93
N THR A 357 3.74 2.97 1.12
CA THR A 357 3.81 1.97 0.05
C THR A 357 5.24 1.44 -0.06
N ASP A 358 5.43 0.31 -0.69
CA ASP A 358 6.76 -0.18 -1.06
C ASP A 358 7.52 0.87 -1.88
N GLY A 359 6.83 1.59 -2.78
CA GLY A 359 7.39 2.67 -3.59
C GLY A 359 7.98 3.80 -2.76
N ALA A 360 7.35 4.19 -1.65
CA ALA A 360 7.88 5.21 -0.75
C ALA A 360 9.22 4.77 -0.14
N ARG A 361 9.29 3.53 0.35
CA ARG A 361 10.50 2.99 0.98
C ARG A 361 11.63 2.75 -0.04
N LEU A 362 11.31 2.26 -1.25
CA LEU A 362 12.26 2.10 -2.36
C LEU A 362 12.85 3.44 -2.78
N SER A 363 12.02 4.49 -2.84
CA SER A 363 12.47 5.85 -3.19
C SER A 363 13.53 6.37 -2.22
N TYR A 364 13.41 6.11 -0.93
CA TYR A 364 14.43 6.45 0.08
C TYR A 364 15.66 5.54 0.04
N ARG A 365 15.57 4.38 -0.63
CA ARG A 365 16.70 3.47 -0.85
C ARG A 365 17.40 3.69 -2.19
N GLY A 366 17.05 4.78 -2.91
CA GLY A 366 17.72 5.20 -4.13
C GLY A 366 17.07 4.70 -5.43
N LEU A 367 15.85 4.14 -5.35
CA LEU A 367 15.04 3.74 -6.51
C LEU A 367 13.76 4.60 -6.53
N PRO A 368 13.73 5.78 -7.21
CA PRO A 368 12.51 6.58 -7.31
C PRO A 368 11.36 5.76 -7.91
N CYS A 369 10.27 5.62 -7.15
CA CYS A 369 9.21 4.65 -7.45
C CYS A 369 7.83 5.21 -7.09
N PRO A 370 7.18 6.01 -7.96
CA PRO A 370 5.80 6.42 -7.79
C PRO A 370 4.82 5.26 -8.04
N ASN A 371 3.55 5.45 -7.67
CA ASN A 371 2.50 4.45 -7.74
C ASN A 371 1.60 4.65 -8.97
N LEU A 372 1.22 3.56 -9.61
CA LEU A 372 0.22 3.51 -10.68
C LEU A 372 -1.01 2.73 -10.21
N CYS A 373 -2.18 3.08 -10.77
CA CYS A 373 -3.44 2.39 -10.46
C CYS A 373 -3.48 0.95 -10.96
N THR A 374 -4.28 0.12 -10.27
CA THR A 374 -4.69 -1.23 -10.71
C THR A 374 -6.14 -1.25 -11.22
N GLY A 375 -6.96 -0.30 -10.82
CA GLY A 375 -8.39 -0.26 -11.13
C GLY A 375 -9.28 -0.89 -10.07
N GLY A 376 -8.75 -1.24 -8.91
CA GLY A 376 -9.48 -1.82 -7.78
C GLY A 376 -10.02 -0.79 -6.80
N HIS A 377 -10.89 -1.26 -5.90
CA HIS A 377 -11.60 -0.43 -4.93
C HIS A 377 -11.93 -1.18 -3.64
N ASN A 378 -12.13 -0.41 -2.56
CA ASN A 378 -12.60 -0.88 -1.24
C ASN A 378 -11.73 -1.99 -0.65
N TYR A 379 -10.44 -1.86 -0.80
CA TYR A 379 -9.43 -2.80 -0.33
C TYR A 379 -9.55 -3.14 1.16
N HIS A 380 -8.85 -4.19 1.61
CA HIS A 380 -8.79 -4.65 3.00
C HIS A 380 -10.13 -5.12 3.57
N GLY A 381 -11.09 -5.53 2.73
CA GLY A 381 -12.37 -5.99 3.24
C GLY A 381 -13.31 -6.64 2.23
N LYS A 382 -14.45 -7.07 2.73
CA LYS A 382 -15.48 -7.82 1.99
C LYS A 382 -16.15 -7.07 0.83
N TYR A 383 -16.01 -5.76 0.76
CA TYR A 383 -16.58 -4.92 -0.31
C TYR A 383 -15.58 -4.64 -1.42
N GLU A 384 -14.43 -5.30 -1.38
CA GLU A 384 -13.40 -5.17 -2.39
C GLU A 384 -13.90 -5.63 -3.76
N PHE A 385 -13.61 -4.85 -4.79
CA PHE A 385 -13.92 -5.19 -6.17
C PHE A 385 -12.95 -4.54 -7.15
N ILE A 386 -12.88 -5.09 -8.36
CA ILE A 386 -12.09 -4.55 -9.44
C ILE A 386 -12.87 -4.59 -10.77
N CYS A 387 -12.65 -3.60 -11.63
CA CYS A 387 -13.23 -3.57 -12.96
C CYS A 387 -12.31 -4.25 -13.98
N ILE A 388 -12.84 -5.19 -14.75
CA ILE A 388 -12.09 -5.95 -15.76
C ILE A 388 -11.48 -5.03 -16.81
N GLN A 389 -12.26 -4.07 -17.33
CA GLN A 389 -11.80 -3.14 -18.34
C GLN A 389 -10.72 -2.18 -17.81
N SER A 390 -10.73 -1.92 -16.51
CA SER A 390 -9.65 -1.15 -15.86
C SER A 390 -8.35 -1.93 -15.84
N MET A 391 -8.38 -3.21 -15.47
CA MET A 391 -7.19 -4.09 -15.52
C MET A 391 -6.60 -4.18 -16.94
N GLU A 392 -7.46 -4.36 -17.95
CA GLU A 392 -7.03 -4.42 -19.36
C GLU A 392 -6.31 -3.12 -19.78
N LYS A 393 -6.88 -1.96 -19.39
CA LYS A 393 -6.28 -0.65 -19.67
C LYS A 393 -4.98 -0.41 -18.88
N THR A 394 -4.86 -0.93 -17.67
CA THR A 394 -3.62 -0.84 -16.89
C THR A 394 -2.51 -1.63 -17.60
N VAL A 395 -2.78 -2.81 -18.14
CA VAL A 395 -1.78 -3.53 -18.97
C VAL A 395 -1.33 -2.67 -20.16
N GLU A 396 -2.27 -2.03 -20.86
CA GLU A 396 -1.92 -1.12 -21.99
C GLU A 396 -1.11 0.09 -21.51
N LEU A 397 -1.42 0.63 -20.31
CA LEU A 397 -0.69 1.73 -19.68
C LEU A 397 0.77 1.35 -19.44
N LEU A 398 1.01 0.19 -18.82
CA LEU A 398 2.36 -0.29 -18.53
C LEU A 398 3.19 -0.48 -19.81
N ILE A 399 2.58 -1.04 -20.88
CA ILE A 399 3.21 -1.19 -22.19
C ILE A 399 3.58 0.18 -22.77
N LYS A 400 2.68 1.18 -22.72
CA LYS A 400 2.92 2.54 -23.23
C LYS A 400 4.01 3.27 -22.43
N ILE A 401 4.03 3.13 -21.13
CA ILE A 401 5.11 3.66 -20.27
C ILE A 401 6.44 3.06 -20.70
N ALA A 402 6.54 1.73 -20.83
CA ALA A 402 7.74 1.06 -21.26
C ALA A 402 8.23 1.55 -22.64
N GLN A 403 7.32 1.74 -23.61
CA GLN A 403 7.63 2.29 -24.93
C GLN A 403 8.16 3.73 -24.86
N LYS A 404 7.58 4.58 -24.03
CA LYS A 404 8.01 5.98 -23.87
C LYS A 404 9.36 6.08 -23.17
N PHE A 405 9.63 5.17 -22.24
CA PHE A 405 10.87 5.15 -21.46
C PHE A 405 12.14 4.98 -22.32
N LYS A 406 12.03 4.34 -23.50
CA LYS A 406 13.15 4.21 -24.44
C LYS A 406 13.71 5.57 -24.95
N ASP A 407 12.89 6.62 -24.88
CA ASP A 407 13.24 7.96 -25.35
C ASP A 407 13.82 8.85 -24.22
N VAL A 408 13.82 8.36 -22.98
CA VAL A 408 14.49 8.98 -21.84
C VAL A 408 15.99 8.81 -21.95
N LYS A 409 16.74 9.89 -21.82
CA LYS A 409 18.22 9.80 -21.85
C LYS A 409 18.75 9.37 -20.49
N LYS A 410 19.70 8.46 -20.51
CA LYS A 410 20.45 8.11 -19.31
C LYS A 410 21.39 9.26 -18.98
N ASN A 411 21.26 9.85 -17.76
CA ASN A 411 22.09 10.96 -17.29
C ASN A 411 23.47 10.47 -16.84
#